data_043e5a1d4fd79255e4cdf5a8f14f9fff
#
_entry.id   043e5a1d4fd79255e4cdf5a8f14f9fff
#
_cell.length_a   1.000
_cell.length_b   1.000
_cell.length_c   1.000
_cell.angle_alpha   90.00
_cell.angle_beta   90.00
_cell.angle_gamma   90.00
#
_symmetry.space_group_name_H-M   'P 1'
#
loop_
_entity.id
_entity.type
_entity.pdbx_description
1 polymer ?
#
loop_
_entity_poly.entity_id
_entity_poly.type
_entity_poly.pdbx_seq_one_letter_code
_entity_poly.pdbx_strand_id
1 'polypeptide(L)'
;ADINARSLTCAVSIVCSTSQKLAIRKEILQAVGEQYEVSVSAVDSGIRRMVDQLEARPTAKWLAFKDESGFADEKPTTGKLIYAVKNYLQHQKGG
;
A
#
# COMPACT_ATOMS: atom_id res chain seq x y z
N ALA A 1 -0.97 15.70 -6.98
CA ALA A 1 -0.79 14.47 -6.22
C ALA A 1 -0.67 13.27 -7.15
N ASP A 2 0.21 12.36 -6.77
CA ASP A 2 0.54 11.18 -7.56
C ASP A 2 -0.64 10.20 -7.55
N ILE A 3 -1.06 9.73 -8.73
CA ILE A 3 -2.13 8.75 -8.87
C ILE A 3 -1.77 7.44 -8.12
N ASN A 4 -0.49 7.07 -8.10
CA ASN A 4 -0.04 5.86 -7.42
C ASN A 4 -0.20 5.98 -5.91
N ALA A 5 0.09 7.14 -5.34
CA ALA A 5 -0.12 7.39 -3.92
C ALA A 5 -1.62 7.39 -3.58
N ARG A 6 -2.45 7.94 -4.45
CA ARG A 6 -3.90 7.92 -4.28
C ARG A 6 -4.45 6.49 -4.35
N SER A 7 -3.93 5.68 -5.28
CA SER A 7 -4.33 4.28 -5.39
C SER A 7 -3.98 3.50 -4.12
N LEU A 8 -2.79 3.72 -3.57
CA LEU A 8 -2.39 3.09 -2.33
C LEU A 8 -3.30 3.52 -1.18
N THR A 9 -3.57 4.82 -1.07
CA THR A 9 -4.45 5.36 -0.04
C THR A 9 -5.85 4.75 -0.14
N CYS A 10 -6.38 4.66 -1.35
CA CYS A 10 -7.67 4.05 -1.60
C CYS A 10 -7.68 2.58 -1.16
N ALA A 11 -6.66 1.82 -1.53
CA ALA A 11 -6.55 0.42 -1.15
C ALA A 11 -6.51 0.25 0.38
N VAL A 12 -5.73 1.08 1.06
CA VAL A 12 -5.64 1.06 2.52
C VAL A 12 -6.99 1.41 3.15
N SER A 13 -7.70 2.39 2.59
CA SER A 13 -9.04 2.76 3.09
C SER A 13 -10.02 1.60 2.98
N ILE A 14 -9.99 0.86 1.87
CA ILE A 14 -10.85 -0.30 1.68
C ILE A 14 -10.55 -1.37 2.73
N VAL A 15 -9.28 -1.66 2.96
CA VAL A 15 -8.87 -2.66 3.93
C VAL A 15 -9.24 -2.23 5.35
N CYS A 16 -9.08 -0.94 5.68
CA CYS A 16 -9.42 -0.43 7.01
C CYS A 16 -10.92 -0.43 7.28
N SER A 17 -11.75 -0.33 6.24
CA SER A 17 -13.20 -0.28 6.40
C SER A 17 -13.86 -1.64 6.49
N THR A 18 -13.10 -2.72 6.41
CA THR A 18 -13.63 -4.07 6.51
C THR A 18 -12.94 -4.85 7.63
N SER A 19 -13.69 -5.72 8.28
CA SER A 19 -13.15 -6.61 9.32
C SER A 19 -12.61 -7.91 8.73
N GLN A 20 -12.91 -8.19 7.46
CA GLN A 20 -12.48 -9.40 6.80
C GLN A 20 -11.20 -9.15 6.02
N LYS A 21 -10.35 -10.18 5.92
CA LYS A 21 -9.17 -10.11 5.08
C LYS A 21 -9.60 -10.29 3.63
N LEU A 22 -9.31 -9.30 2.81
CA LEU A 22 -9.67 -9.32 1.40
C LEU A 22 -8.52 -9.82 0.55
N ALA A 23 -8.86 -10.45 -0.58
CA ALA A 23 -7.87 -10.84 -1.57
C ALA A 23 -7.34 -9.59 -2.25
N ILE A 24 -6.02 -9.40 -2.21
CA ILE A 24 -5.39 -8.17 -2.68
C ILE A 24 -5.77 -7.86 -4.13
N ARG A 25 -5.48 -8.80 -5.03
CA ARG A 25 -5.64 -8.51 -6.46
C ARG A 25 -7.10 -8.52 -6.88
N LYS A 26 -7.84 -9.51 -6.40
CA LYS A 26 -9.22 -9.73 -6.86
C LYS A 26 -10.21 -8.73 -6.29
N GLU A 27 -10.00 -8.30 -5.06
CA GLU A 27 -10.98 -7.47 -4.38
C GLU A 27 -10.51 -6.04 -4.17
N ILE A 28 -9.31 -5.87 -3.68
CA ILE A 28 -8.80 -4.54 -3.32
C ILE A 28 -8.34 -3.77 -4.57
N LEU A 29 -7.46 -4.36 -5.36
CA LEU A 29 -6.94 -3.66 -6.54
C LEU A 29 -8.01 -3.47 -7.60
N GLN A 30 -8.97 -4.40 -7.70
CA GLN A 30 -10.09 -4.24 -8.62
C GLN A 30 -10.97 -3.05 -8.21
N ALA A 31 -11.27 -2.93 -6.92
CA ALA A 31 -12.07 -1.80 -6.42
C ALA A 31 -11.37 -0.46 -6.68
N VAL A 32 -10.06 -0.41 -6.46
CA VAL A 32 -9.27 0.79 -6.76
C VAL A 32 -9.30 1.10 -8.26
N GLY A 33 -9.12 0.07 -9.08
CA GLY A 33 -9.14 0.23 -10.52
C GLY A 33 -10.47 0.76 -11.04
N GLU A 34 -11.57 0.27 -10.47
CA GLU A 34 -12.89 0.74 -10.83
C GLU A 34 -13.08 2.22 -10.46
N GLN A 35 -12.58 2.62 -9.30
CA GLN A 35 -12.72 4.01 -8.86
C GLN A 35 -11.96 4.98 -9.76
N TYR A 36 -10.79 4.59 -10.24
CA TYR A 36 -9.95 5.45 -11.07
C TYR A 36 -10.02 5.10 -12.56
N GLU A 37 -10.88 4.16 -12.93
CA GLU A 37 -11.08 3.74 -14.32
C GLU A 37 -9.80 3.24 -14.98
N VAL A 38 -9.03 2.43 -14.24
CA VAL A 38 -7.81 1.81 -14.74
C VAL A 38 -7.83 0.31 -14.44
N SER A 39 -6.99 -0.45 -15.13
CA SER A 39 -6.94 -1.90 -14.94
C SER A 39 -6.24 -2.26 -13.63
N VAL A 40 -6.52 -3.47 -13.12
CA VAL A 40 -5.84 -4.00 -11.94
C VAL A 40 -4.33 -4.01 -12.15
N SER A 41 -3.89 -4.41 -13.35
CA SER A 41 -2.45 -4.44 -13.67
C SER A 41 -1.84 -3.04 -13.60
N ALA A 42 -2.56 -2.02 -14.05
CA ALA A 42 -2.07 -0.64 -13.99
C ALA A 42 -1.96 -0.17 -12.55
N VAL A 43 -2.93 -0.51 -11.69
CA VAL A 43 -2.87 -0.16 -10.27
C VAL A 43 -1.66 -0.80 -9.61
N ASP A 44 -1.49 -2.11 -9.80
CA ASP A 44 -0.38 -2.86 -9.21
C ASP A 44 0.97 -2.33 -9.69
N SER A 45 1.11 -2.12 -11.00
CA SER A 45 2.35 -1.60 -11.59
C SER A 45 2.69 -0.21 -11.06
N GLY A 46 1.67 0.63 -10.87
CA GLY A 46 1.86 1.97 -10.33
C GLY A 46 2.38 1.94 -8.90
N ILE A 47 1.78 1.09 -8.07
CA ILE A 47 2.22 0.95 -6.68
C ILE A 47 3.64 0.39 -6.62
N ARG A 48 3.95 -0.63 -7.44
CA ARG A 48 5.31 -1.19 -7.49
C ARG A 48 6.34 -0.16 -7.92
N ARG A 49 5.99 0.68 -8.89
CA ARG A 49 6.89 1.74 -9.36
C ARG A 49 7.17 2.75 -8.25
N MET A 50 6.14 3.09 -7.48
CA MET A 50 6.29 3.98 -6.33
C MET A 50 7.23 3.37 -5.29
N VAL A 51 7.07 2.08 -5.01
CA VAL A 51 7.96 1.36 -4.09
C VAL A 51 9.39 1.35 -4.62
N ASP A 52 9.58 1.09 -5.92
CA ASP A 52 10.91 1.11 -6.53
C ASP A 52 11.60 2.46 -6.36
N GLN A 53 10.85 3.54 -6.51
CA GLN A 53 11.39 4.89 -6.32
C GLN A 53 11.80 5.12 -4.87
N LEU A 54 10.99 4.66 -3.93
CA LEU A 54 11.31 4.79 -2.51
C LEU A 54 12.53 3.95 -2.12
N GLU A 55 12.68 2.76 -2.72
CA GLU A 55 13.84 1.91 -2.46
C GLU A 55 15.11 2.50 -3.09
N ALA A 56 15.00 3.14 -4.24
CA ALA A 56 16.15 3.74 -4.92
C ALA A 56 16.65 5.00 -4.20
N ARG A 57 15.72 5.79 -3.62
CA ARG A 57 16.06 7.01 -2.90
C ARG A 57 15.26 7.08 -1.60
N PRO A 58 15.63 6.25 -0.62
CA PRO A 58 14.82 6.14 0.58
C PRO A 58 14.90 7.40 1.46
N THR A 59 13.74 7.77 2.00
CA THR A 59 13.66 8.82 3.01
C THR A 59 13.81 8.20 4.38
N ALA A 60 14.12 9.03 5.39
CA ALA A 60 14.18 8.56 6.76
C ALA A 60 12.85 7.96 7.20
N LYS A 61 11.74 8.57 6.77
CA LYS A 61 10.40 8.07 7.11
C LYS A 61 10.13 6.70 6.49
N TRP A 62 10.55 6.49 5.24
CA TRP A 62 10.39 5.20 4.57
C TRP A 62 11.18 4.11 5.30
N LEU A 63 12.42 4.40 5.66
CA LEU A 63 13.26 3.45 6.37
C LEU A 63 12.69 3.11 7.74
N ALA A 64 12.21 4.10 8.48
CA ALA A 64 11.59 3.88 9.78
C ALA A 64 10.31 3.04 9.65
N PHE A 65 9.50 3.33 8.65
CA PHE A 65 8.29 2.56 8.39
C PHE A 65 8.61 1.09 8.09
N LYS A 66 9.62 0.84 7.26
CA LYS A 66 10.03 -0.52 6.93
C LYS A 66 10.51 -1.26 8.17
N ASP A 67 11.32 -0.61 8.99
CA ASP A 67 11.86 -1.20 10.22
C ASP A 67 10.73 -1.59 11.16
N GLU A 68 9.78 -0.68 11.40
CA GLU A 68 8.64 -0.94 12.27
C GLU A 68 7.73 -2.04 11.72
N SER A 69 7.67 -2.18 10.41
CA SER A 69 6.80 -3.16 9.76
C SER A 69 7.46 -4.52 9.55
N GLY A 70 8.73 -4.66 9.91
CA GLY A 70 9.42 -5.94 9.87
C GLY A 70 10.03 -6.34 8.53
N PHE A 71 10.20 -5.39 7.61
CA PHE A 71 10.86 -5.69 6.34
C PHE A 71 11.97 -4.69 5.99
N ALA A 72 12.77 -4.33 7.01
CA ALA A 72 13.87 -3.37 6.84
C ALA A 72 14.85 -3.78 5.74
N ASP A 73 15.07 -5.08 5.57
CA ASP A 73 16.07 -5.61 4.65
C ASP A 73 15.47 -6.09 3.33
N GLU A 74 14.20 -5.86 3.08
CA GLU A 74 13.57 -6.34 1.85
C GLU A 74 12.62 -5.31 1.27
N LYS A 75 12.35 -5.46 -0.02
CA LYS A 75 11.38 -4.64 -0.74
C LYS A 75 9.99 -5.24 -0.55
N PRO A 76 9.02 -4.48 -0.04
CA PRO A 76 7.68 -5.03 0.16
C PRO A 76 6.96 -5.27 -1.16
N THR A 77 6.11 -6.31 -1.19
CA THR A 77 5.16 -6.50 -2.28
C THR A 77 3.99 -5.55 -2.09
N THR A 78 3.18 -5.39 -3.14
CA THR A 78 1.98 -4.54 -3.05
C THR A 78 1.08 -4.95 -1.88
N GLY A 79 0.85 -6.25 -1.72
CA GLY A 79 -0.01 -6.75 -0.65
C GLY A 79 0.58 -6.49 0.73
N LYS A 80 1.86 -6.77 0.91
CA LYS A 80 2.53 -6.50 2.19
C LYS A 80 2.49 -5.02 2.54
N LEU A 81 2.70 -4.17 1.54
CA LEU A 81 2.69 -2.73 1.75
C LEU A 81 1.32 -2.25 2.22
N ILE A 82 0.25 -2.68 1.56
CA ILE A 82 -1.12 -2.27 1.91
C ILE A 82 -1.43 -2.65 3.36
N TYR A 83 -1.17 -3.89 3.74
CA TYR A 83 -1.47 -4.34 5.09
C TYR A 83 -0.52 -3.75 6.13
N ALA A 84 0.72 -3.47 5.75
CA ALA A 84 1.67 -2.82 6.65
C ALA A 84 1.24 -1.37 6.96
N VAL A 85 0.78 -0.65 5.93
CA VAL A 85 0.29 0.71 6.14
C VAL A 85 -0.97 0.69 7.01
N LYS A 86 -1.88 -0.25 6.76
CA LYS A 86 -3.06 -0.43 7.59
C LYS A 86 -2.67 -0.62 9.06
N ASN A 87 -1.75 -1.55 9.34
CA ASN A 87 -1.34 -1.84 10.70
C ASN A 87 -0.66 -0.64 11.36
N TYR A 88 0.18 0.05 10.61
CA TYR A 88 0.86 1.24 11.10
C TYR A 88 -0.14 2.33 11.52
N LEU A 89 -1.15 2.60 10.69
CA LEU A 89 -2.16 3.58 10.99
C LEU A 89 -3.02 3.19 12.18
N GLN A 90 -3.37 1.90 12.30
CA GLN A 90 -4.16 1.41 13.43
C GLN A 90 -3.38 1.52 14.73
N HIS A 91 -2.08 1.24 14.72
CA HIS A 91 -1.23 1.40 15.90
C HIS A 91 -1.19 2.85 16.38
N GLN A 92 -1.09 3.78 15.44
CA GLN A 92 -1.05 5.20 15.81
C GLN A 92 -2.36 5.68 16.39
N LYS A 93 -3.48 5.16 15.88
CA LYS A 93 -4.80 5.53 16.40
C LYS A 93 -5.09 4.88 17.75
N GLY A 94 -4.60 3.66 17.96
CA GLY A 94 -4.83 2.93 19.17
C GLY A 94 -3.94 3.32 20.32
N GLY A 95 -2.94 4.18 20.01
CA GLY A 95 -1.93 4.62 20.97
C GLY A 95 -2.47 5.33 22.15
#